data_bb531c17a340773cae08f78fe54955f3
#
_entry.id   bb531c17a340773cae08f78fe54955f3
#
_cell.length_a   1.000
_cell.length_b   1.000
_cell.length_c   1.000
_cell.angle_alpha   90.00
_cell.angle_beta   90.00
_cell.angle_gamma   90.00
#
_symmetry.space_group_name_H-M   'P 1'
#
loop_
_entity.id
_entity.type
_entity.pdbx_description
1 polymer ?
#
loop_
_entity_poly.entity_id
_entity_poly.type
_entity_poly.pdbx_seq_one_letter_code
_entity_poly.pdbx_strand_id
1 'polypeptide(L)'
;MNVELWNTSNEIVDSYQSYFGFRTVSLDGKKFKLNGKTIFQRLVLDQGYYPDGLMTAPRDEDLVEDIRLSLEAGFNGARLHQKVFEERFLYHADRMGYLVWGEFGDWGAAHLGRFPHHQSFSASYITEWLEAIERDYSHPSIVGWCPLNETWEPIMEEMSQLDDITRGMFLATKAMDPTRPVLDTSGYSHRIHETDVYDCHDYTQDPEKFAEHHSHVGEGNPYQNEWKVEGPHLRDYRGRPLKQRWSTSYRGQPYFVSEFGGIWWNPEDEHRDSWGYGERPKNIEEFYDRFEKL
;
A
#
# COMPACT_ATOMS: atom_id res chain seq x y z
N MET A 1 26.90 -12.24 -6.52
CA MET A 1 28.09 -11.47 -6.11
C MET A 1 28.78 -12.25 -5.01
N ASN A 2 30.10 -12.47 -5.15
CA ASN A 2 30.92 -13.04 -4.08
C ASN A 2 31.84 -11.96 -3.56
N VAL A 3 31.92 -11.81 -2.25
CA VAL A 3 32.83 -10.90 -1.57
C VAL A 3 33.74 -11.75 -0.71
N GLU A 4 35.05 -11.55 -0.85
CA GLU A 4 36.08 -12.32 -0.11
C GLU A 4 36.95 -11.30 0.65
N LEU A 5 37.20 -11.61 1.90
CA LEU A 5 38.17 -10.89 2.74
C LEU A 5 39.48 -11.68 2.78
N TRP A 6 40.54 -11.05 2.32
CA TRP A 6 41.88 -11.65 2.26
C TRP A 6 42.79 -11.01 3.33
N ASN A 7 43.59 -11.82 3.97
CA ASN A 7 44.63 -11.34 4.87
C ASN A 7 45.91 -10.93 4.10
N THR A 8 46.87 -10.39 4.83
CA THR A 8 48.18 -9.98 4.26
C THR A 8 49.02 -11.16 3.78
N SER A 9 48.69 -12.40 4.16
CA SER A 9 49.33 -13.63 3.69
C SER A 9 48.66 -14.21 2.44
N ASN A 10 47.71 -13.50 1.85
CA ASN A 10 46.95 -13.91 0.68
C ASN A 10 46.07 -15.15 0.91
N GLU A 11 45.49 -15.27 2.10
CA GLU A 11 44.56 -16.31 2.48
C GLU A 11 43.15 -15.69 2.67
N ILE A 12 42.10 -16.43 2.21
CA ILE A 12 40.71 -16.02 2.45
C ILE A 12 40.42 -16.25 3.93
N VAL A 13 40.07 -15.18 4.65
CA VAL A 13 39.69 -15.21 6.07
C VAL A 13 38.19 -15.15 6.29
N ASP A 14 37.47 -14.66 5.28
CA ASP A 14 36.01 -14.66 5.27
C ASP A 14 35.46 -14.57 3.85
N SER A 15 34.27 -15.09 3.61
CA SER A 15 33.58 -14.97 2.33
C SER A 15 32.09 -14.83 2.50
N TYR A 16 31.50 -13.95 1.69
CA TYR A 16 30.07 -13.67 1.72
C TYR A 16 29.49 -13.74 0.30
N GLN A 17 28.34 -14.41 0.19
CA GLN A 17 27.58 -14.45 -1.06
C GLN A 17 26.36 -13.57 -0.96
N SER A 18 26.15 -12.73 -1.95
CA SER A 18 25.00 -11.85 -2.06
C SER A 18 24.55 -11.76 -3.52
N TYR A 19 23.43 -11.11 -3.74
CA TYR A 19 22.88 -10.85 -5.06
C TYR A 19 22.51 -9.36 -5.19
N PHE A 20 22.24 -8.95 -6.41
CA PHE A 20 21.69 -7.65 -6.73
C PHE A 20 20.88 -7.76 -8.03
N GLY A 21 19.99 -6.80 -8.26
CA GLY A 21 19.23 -6.70 -9.50
C GLY A 21 19.29 -5.29 -10.06
N PHE A 22 19.35 -5.19 -11.38
CA PHE A 22 19.22 -3.90 -12.09
C PHE A 22 17.81 -3.76 -12.64
N ARG A 23 17.16 -2.69 -12.29
CA ARG A 23 15.87 -2.30 -12.87
C ARG A 23 15.71 -0.80 -12.82
N THR A 24 14.86 -0.26 -13.67
CA THR A 24 14.41 1.13 -13.62
C THR A 24 12.90 1.16 -13.42
N VAL A 25 12.45 2.00 -12.50
CA VAL A 25 11.04 2.36 -12.34
C VAL A 25 10.88 3.81 -12.74
N SER A 26 9.87 4.11 -13.53
CA SER A 26 9.58 5.49 -13.93
C SER A 26 8.10 5.70 -14.18
N LEU A 27 7.65 6.95 -14.04
CA LEU A 27 6.31 7.37 -14.38
C LEU A 27 6.35 8.21 -15.65
N ASP A 28 5.39 8.01 -16.55
CA ASP A 28 5.24 8.75 -17.80
C ASP A 28 3.76 9.10 -17.99
N GLY A 29 3.41 10.30 -17.56
CA GLY A 29 2.00 10.69 -17.40
C GLY A 29 1.28 9.74 -16.45
N LYS A 30 0.23 9.08 -16.94
CA LYS A 30 -0.52 8.08 -16.15
C LYS A 30 0.09 6.66 -16.18
N LYS A 31 1.23 6.47 -16.86
CA LYS A 31 1.81 5.14 -17.08
C LYS A 31 2.89 4.84 -16.07
N PHE A 32 2.79 3.68 -15.45
CA PHE A 32 3.87 3.08 -14.69
C PHE A 32 4.75 2.26 -15.63
N LYS A 33 6.05 2.48 -15.58
CA LYS A 33 7.03 1.78 -16.44
C LYS A 33 8.06 1.04 -15.60
N LEU A 34 8.30 -0.20 -16.00
CA LEU A 34 9.40 -1.02 -15.50
C LEU A 34 10.36 -1.31 -16.67
N ASN A 35 11.63 -0.96 -16.51
CA ASN A 35 12.66 -1.10 -17.55
C ASN A 35 12.22 -0.46 -18.89
N GLY A 36 11.60 0.73 -18.81
CA GLY A 36 11.11 1.49 -19.95
C GLY A 36 9.82 0.96 -20.60
N LYS A 37 9.31 -0.20 -20.18
CA LYS A 37 8.06 -0.78 -20.69
C LYS A 37 6.90 -0.45 -19.76
N THR A 38 5.78 -0.02 -20.32
CA THR A 38 4.53 0.17 -19.55
C THR A 38 4.06 -1.19 -19.04
N ILE A 39 3.79 -1.27 -17.76
CA ILE A 39 3.17 -2.44 -17.13
C ILE A 39 1.87 -2.03 -16.46
N PHE A 40 0.91 -2.94 -16.46
CA PHE A 40 -0.29 -2.85 -15.65
C PHE A 40 -0.08 -3.70 -14.39
N GLN A 41 -0.17 -3.07 -13.24
CA GLN A 41 0.01 -3.74 -11.96
C GLN A 41 -1.32 -4.36 -11.54
N ARG A 42 -1.33 -5.68 -11.40
CA ARG A 42 -2.41 -6.46 -10.82
C ARG A 42 -1.88 -7.04 -9.52
N LEU A 43 -2.21 -6.39 -8.43
CA LEU A 43 -1.64 -6.68 -7.13
C LEU A 43 -2.69 -7.27 -6.19
N VAL A 44 -2.25 -8.15 -5.31
CA VAL A 44 -3.03 -8.52 -4.13
C VAL A 44 -2.74 -7.56 -2.99
N LEU A 45 -3.71 -7.38 -2.09
CA LEU A 45 -3.49 -6.78 -0.79
C LEU A 45 -3.04 -7.90 0.15
N ASP A 46 -1.78 -7.85 0.59
CA ASP A 46 -1.17 -8.88 1.42
C ASP A 46 -0.89 -8.35 2.82
N GLN A 47 -1.53 -8.92 3.82
CA GLN A 47 -1.33 -8.56 5.22
C GLN A 47 -0.26 -9.42 5.91
N GLY A 48 0.23 -10.47 5.25
CA GLY A 48 1.27 -11.36 5.77
C GLY A 48 0.87 -12.01 7.10
N TYR A 49 -0.34 -12.54 7.17
CA TYR A 49 -0.88 -13.18 8.35
C TYR A 49 -0.91 -14.70 8.18
N TYR A 50 -0.41 -15.42 9.17
CA TYR A 50 -0.30 -16.88 9.16
C TYR A 50 -1.01 -17.49 10.36
N PRO A 51 -1.76 -18.60 10.20
CA PRO A 51 -2.50 -19.21 11.30
C PRO A 51 -1.61 -19.59 12.50
N ASP A 52 -0.42 -20.13 12.23
CA ASP A 52 0.48 -20.63 13.28
C ASP A 52 1.54 -19.59 13.71
N GLY A 53 1.84 -18.62 12.87
CA GLY A 53 2.91 -17.63 13.08
C GLY A 53 2.42 -16.21 13.33
N LEU A 54 1.12 -15.96 13.23
CA LEU A 54 0.50 -14.64 13.27
C LEU A 54 1.11 -13.71 12.23
N MET A 55 1.95 -12.77 12.64
CA MET A 55 2.61 -11.80 11.76
C MET A 55 3.94 -12.30 11.17
N THR A 56 4.30 -13.58 11.39
CA THR A 56 5.56 -14.17 10.95
C THR A 56 5.29 -15.50 10.24
N ALA A 57 5.87 -15.69 9.06
CA ALA A 57 5.75 -16.96 8.36
C ALA A 57 6.43 -18.08 9.15
N PRO A 58 5.78 -19.22 9.39
CA PRO A 58 6.38 -20.34 10.08
C PRO A 58 7.61 -20.91 9.36
N ARG A 59 7.61 -20.89 8.03
CA ARG A 59 8.66 -21.45 7.17
C ARG A 59 8.86 -20.59 5.93
N ASP A 60 10.02 -20.72 5.28
CA ASP A 60 10.31 -20.08 4.00
C ASP A 60 9.39 -20.54 2.87
N GLU A 61 9.01 -21.82 2.91
CA GLU A 61 8.10 -22.40 1.92
C GLU A 61 6.73 -21.73 1.93
N ASP A 62 6.26 -21.25 3.10
CA ASP A 62 4.98 -20.57 3.23
C ASP A 62 5.02 -19.20 2.51
N LEU A 63 6.14 -18.48 2.59
CA LEU A 63 6.36 -17.23 1.84
C LEU A 63 6.39 -17.46 0.32
N VAL A 64 7.06 -18.53 -0.11
CA VAL A 64 7.13 -18.92 -1.53
C VAL A 64 5.76 -19.31 -2.05
N GLU A 65 4.98 -20.03 -1.23
CA GLU A 65 3.64 -20.48 -1.60
C GLU A 65 2.67 -19.31 -1.80
N ASP A 66 2.69 -18.30 -0.93
CA ASP A 66 1.87 -17.10 -1.08
C ASP A 66 2.15 -16.39 -2.42
N ILE A 67 3.43 -16.20 -2.73
CA ILE A 67 3.83 -15.58 -4.01
C ILE A 67 3.40 -16.45 -5.20
N ARG A 68 3.61 -17.79 -5.10
CA ARG A 68 3.25 -18.73 -6.16
C ARG A 68 1.75 -18.72 -6.46
N LEU A 69 0.92 -18.80 -5.44
CA LEU A 69 -0.55 -18.77 -5.55
C LEU A 69 -1.03 -17.45 -6.17
N SER A 70 -0.44 -16.32 -5.74
CA SER A 70 -0.75 -15.02 -6.31
C SER A 70 -0.42 -14.94 -7.81
N LEU A 71 0.76 -15.42 -8.22
CA LEU A 71 1.17 -15.46 -9.62
C LEU A 71 0.29 -16.39 -10.45
N GLU A 72 -0.08 -17.55 -9.93
CA GLU A 72 -0.97 -18.53 -10.60
C GLU A 72 -2.39 -17.98 -10.77
N ALA A 73 -2.88 -17.17 -9.84
CA ALA A 73 -4.15 -16.47 -9.94
C ALA A 73 -4.12 -15.30 -10.96
N GLY A 74 -2.95 -15.00 -11.56
CA GLY A 74 -2.78 -13.98 -12.59
C GLY A 74 -2.39 -12.60 -12.07
N PHE A 75 -2.11 -12.47 -10.79
CA PHE A 75 -1.50 -11.26 -10.23
C PHE A 75 -0.01 -11.20 -10.56
N ASN A 76 0.59 -10.02 -10.46
CA ASN A 76 2.01 -9.83 -10.72
C ASN A 76 2.76 -9.16 -9.56
N GLY A 77 2.11 -9.03 -8.42
CA GLY A 77 2.71 -8.44 -7.24
C GLY A 77 1.72 -8.26 -6.09
N ALA A 78 2.19 -7.58 -5.05
CA ALA A 78 1.43 -7.26 -3.86
C ALA A 78 1.68 -5.83 -3.38
N ARG A 79 0.68 -5.25 -2.72
CA ARG A 79 0.87 -4.18 -1.76
C ARG A 79 0.97 -4.84 -0.37
N LEU A 80 2.08 -4.62 0.33
CA LEU A 80 2.37 -5.22 1.63
C LEU A 80 1.70 -4.39 2.73
N HIS A 81 0.42 -4.72 2.98
CA HIS A 81 -0.49 -3.86 3.72
C HIS A 81 -0.17 -3.77 5.21
N GLN A 82 0.03 -2.53 5.69
CA GLN A 82 0.17 -2.17 7.12
C GLN A 82 1.30 -2.90 7.87
N LYS A 83 2.28 -3.42 7.15
CA LYS A 83 3.35 -4.24 7.73
C LYS A 83 4.65 -4.08 6.97
N VAL A 84 5.74 -3.92 7.72
CA VAL A 84 7.09 -4.12 7.19
C VAL A 84 7.35 -5.63 7.14
N PHE A 85 7.36 -6.19 5.94
CA PHE A 85 7.49 -7.63 5.74
C PHE A 85 8.89 -8.14 6.07
N GLU A 86 9.01 -9.43 6.24
CA GLU A 86 10.28 -10.11 6.46
C GLU A 86 11.18 -9.98 5.22
N GLU A 87 12.49 -9.78 5.42
CA GLU A 87 13.47 -9.75 4.30
C GLU A 87 13.45 -11.03 3.47
N ARG A 88 13.13 -12.18 4.09
CA ARG A 88 12.96 -13.47 3.40
C ARG A 88 11.87 -13.40 2.33
N PHE A 89 10.73 -12.73 2.61
CA PHE A 89 9.68 -12.52 1.62
C PHE A 89 10.19 -11.70 0.44
N LEU A 90 10.89 -10.60 0.71
CA LEU A 90 11.45 -9.75 -0.33
C LEU A 90 12.51 -10.48 -1.18
N TYR A 91 13.32 -11.33 -0.55
CA TYR A 91 14.24 -12.21 -1.27
C TYR A 91 13.53 -13.15 -2.25
N HIS A 92 12.43 -13.77 -1.83
CA HIS A 92 11.64 -14.63 -2.70
C HIS A 92 10.91 -13.83 -3.78
N ALA A 93 10.39 -12.66 -3.48
CA ALA A 93 9.81 -11.74 -4.44
C ALA A 93 10.83 -11.33 -5.53
N ASP A 94 12.07 -11.01 -5.13
CA ASP A 94 13.16 -10.72 -6.08
C ASP A 94 13.44 -11.88 -7.02
N ARG A 95 13.49 -13.12 -6.49
CA ARG A 95 13.80 -14.32 -7.28
C ARG A 95 12.67 -14.71 -8.22
N MET A 96 11.42 -14.50 -7.82
CA MET A 96 10.24 -14.92 -8.56
C MET A 96 9.71 -13.83 -9.50
N GLY A 97 10.30 -12.62 -9.46
CA GLY A 97 9.88 -11.48 -10.28
C GLY A 97 8.53 -10.89 -9.86
N TYR A 98 8.23 -10.97 -8.57
CA TYR A 98 7.00 -10.48 -7.96
C TYR A 98 7.14 -9.02 -7.55
N LEU A 99 6.25 -8.15 -8.02
CA LEU A 99 6.33 -6.71 -7.79
C LEU A 99 5.78 -6.35 -6.41
N VAL A 100 6.46 -5.47 -5.69
CA VAL A 100 6.11 -5.14 -4.31
C VAL A 100 5.97 -3.63 -4.13
N TRP A 101 4.90 -3.21 -3.47
CA TRP A 101 4.79 -1.92 -2.81
C TRP A 101 5.07 -2.11 -1.32
N GLY A 102 6.18 -1.53 -0.85
CA GLY A 102 6.55 -1.56 0.57
C GLY A 102 5.73 -0.55 1.36
N GLU A 103 5.24 -0.95 2.53
CA GLU A 103 4.36 -0.13 3.37
C GLU A 103 4.81 -0.13 4.82
N PHE A 104 4.48 0.94 5.55
CA PHE A 104 4.72 1.06 6.98
C PHE A 104 3.55 0.51 7.80
N GLY A 105 3.78 0.20 9.07
CA GLY A 105 2.78 -0.35 9.98
C GLY A 105 1.80 0.71 10.50
N ASP A 106 1.03 1.33 9.61
CA ASP A 106 0.01 2.31 9.94
C ASP A 106 -1.39 1.79 9.62
N TRP A 107 -2.32 1.94 10.54
CA TRP A 107 -3.74 1.65 10.35
C TRP A 107 -4.60 2.86 10.68
N GLY A 108 -4.63 3.82 9.75
CA GLY A 108 -5.52 4.97 9.85
C GLY A 108 -5.21 5.86 11.03
N ALA A 109 -4.01 6.41 11.11
CA ALA A 109 -3.66 7.36 12.13
C ALA A 109 -4.61 8.56 12.13
N ALA A 110 -5.11 8.97 13.29
CA ALA A 110 -6.04 10.07 13.46
C ALA A 110 -5.62 11.01 14.59
N HIS A 111 -5.63 12.31 14.31
CA HIS A 111 -5.17 13.33 15.26
C HIS A 111 -6.12 13.58 16.43
N LEU A 112 -7.42 13.55 16.21
CA LEU A 112 -8.38 14.11 17.16
C LEU A 112 -9.08 13.10 18.08
N GLY A 113 -8.51 11.93 18.31
CA GLY A 113 -9.05 10.96 19.28
C GLY A 113 -10.48 10.48 19.01
N ARG A 114 -11.00 10.70 17.80
CA ARG A 114 -12.31 10.20 17.38
C ARG A 114 -12.37 8.69 17.35
N PHE A 115 -11.21 8.09 17.13
CA PHE A 115 -11.02 6.66 17.11
C PHE A 115 -9.94 6.32 18.14
N PRO A 116 -10.30 6.05 19.40
CA PRO A 116 -9.34 5.86 20.49
C PRO A 116 -8.43 4.63 20.29
N HIS A 117 -8.69 3.84 19.26
CA HIS A 117 -7.88 2.69 18.89
C HIS A 117 -6.89 2.95 17.76
N HIS A 118 -6.93 4.13 17.15
CA HIS A 118 -6.00 4.51 16.08
C HIS A 118 -4.69 5.03 16.68
N GLN A 119 -3.63 4.85 15.90
CA GLN A 119 -2.28 5.27 16.29
C GLN A 119 -2.19 6.79 16.37
N SER A 120 -1.36 7.27 17.28
CA SER A 120 -1.01 8.69 17.36
C SER A 120 0.27 8.95 16.58
N PHE A 121 0.26 9.97 15.74
CA PHE A 121 1.45 10.39 15.00
C PHE A 121 2.54 10.90 15.94
N SER A 122 3.77 10.56 15.62
CA SER A 122 4.96 11.09 16.29
C SER A 122 6.14 11.13 15.33
N ALA A 123 7.21 11.79 15.73
CA ALA A 123 8.45 11.81 14.97
C ALA A 123 9.05 10.40 14.78
N SER A 124 8.72 9.43 15.64
CA SER A 124 9.16 8.04 15.51
C SER A 124 8.67 7.39 14.21
N TYR A 125 7.50 7.77 13.71
CA TYR A 125 7.01 7.32 12.40
C TYR A 125 8.03 7.56 11.28
N ILE A 126 8.62 8.78 11.23
CA ILE A 126 9.60 9.11 10.21
C ILE A 126 10.88 8.29 10.42
N THR A 127 11.36 8.20 11.66
CA THR A 127 12.61 7.50 11.97
C THR A 127 12.51 6.01 11.66
N GLU A 128 11.48 5.34 12.17
CA GLU A 128 11.26 3.90 11.99
C GLU A 128 10.97 3.54 10.52
N TRP A 129 10.26 4.43 9.79
CA TRP A 129 10.04 4.25 8.37
C TRP A 129 11.34 4.33 7.56
N LEU A 130 12.23 5.27 7.89
CA LEU A 130 13.53 5.39 7.21
C LEU A 130 14.41 4.17 7.49
N GLU A 131 14.37 3.61 8.70
CA GLU A 131 15.08 2.36 9.03
C GLU A 131 14.55 1.18 8.20
N ALA A 132 13.22 1.10 8.00
CA ALA A 132 12.62 0.10 7.11
C ALA A 132 13.09 0.26 5.65
N ILE A 133 13.09 1.49 5.13
CA ILE A 133 13.59 1.76 3.77
C ILE A 133 15.07 1.40 3.65
N GLU A 134 15.90 1.78 4.63
CA GLU A 134 17.34 1.48 4.61
C GLU A 134 17.60 -0.01 4.53
N ARG A 135 16.86 -0.82 5.30
CA ARG A 135 16.92 -2.27 5.25
C ARG A 135 16.54 -2.81 3.87
N ASP A 136 15.43 -2.33 3.30
CA ASP A 136 14.78 -2.94 2.15
C ASP A 136 15.16 -2.27 0.81
N TYR A 137 15.90 -1.17 0.84
CA TYR A 137 16.26 -0.36 -0.33
C TYR A 137 16.84 -1.16 -1.49
N SER A 138 17.64 -2.19 -1.18
CA SER A 138 18.37 -2.96 -2.21
C SER A 138 17.54 -4.03 -2.91
N HIS A 139 16.28 -4.28 -2.50
CA HIS A 139 15.41 -5.27 -3.14
C HIS A 139 14.86 -4.76 -4.47
N PRO A 140 15.18 -5.40 -5.61
CA PRO A 140 14.69 -4.98 -6.92
C PRO A 140 13.19 -5.21 -7.12
N SER A 141 12.56 -6.12 -6.36
CA SER A 141 11.12 -6.36 -6.39
C SER A 141 10.30 -5.17 -5.91
N ILE A 142 10.85 -4.35 -5.01
CA ILE A 142 10.15 -3.16 -4.53
C ILE A 142 10.12 -2.11 -5.64
N VAL A 143 8.92 -1.75 -6.05
CA VAL A 143 8.66 -0.81 -7.15
C VAL A 143 7.99 0.49 -6.73
N GLY A 144 7.58 0.60 -5.48
CA GLY A 144 6.99 1.79 -4.90
C GLY A 144 6.92 1.71 -3.38
N TRP A 145 6.71 2.86 -2.73
CA TRP A 145 6.60 3.02 -1.29
C TRP A 145 5.27 3.66 -0.91
N CYS A 146 4.67 3.19 0.18
CA CYS A 146 3.46 3.73 0.77
C CYS A 146 3.67 3.94 2.28
N PRO A 147 4.06 5.14 2.73
CA PRO A 147 4.37 5.38 4.14
C PRO A 147 3.17 5.30 5.08
N LEU A 148 1.96 5.63 4.62
CA LEU A 148 0.76 5.68 5.47
C LEU A 148 -0.44 5.05 4.77
N ASN A 149 -1.38 4.54 5.58
CA ASN A 149 -2.63 3.95 5.13
C ASN A 149 -3.82 4.57 5.84
N GLU A 150 -4.90 4.84 5.10
CA GLU A 150 -6.23 5.19 5.60
C GLU A 150 -6.26 6.31 6.66
N THR A 151 -5.72 7.47 6.36
CA THR A 151 -5.87 8.64 7.21
C THR A 151 -7.29 9.21 7.12
N TRP A 152 -7.87 9.56 8.26
CA TRP A 152 -9.31 9.81 8.41
C TRP A 152 -9.67 11.26 8.72
N GLU A 153 -8.85 12.23 8.35
CA GLU A 153 -9.12 13.63 8.66
C GLU A 153 -9.39 14.45 7.41
N PRO A 154 -10.41 15.33 7.42
CA PRO A 154 -10.56 16.31 6.37
C PRO A 154 -9.36 17.28 6.37
N ILE A 155 -9.05 17.82 5.21
CA ILE A 155 -8.09 18.92 5.10
C ILE A 155 -8.76 20.17 5.68
N MET A 156 -8.16 20.72 6.74
CA MET A 156 -8.64 21.92 7.42
C MET A 156 -7.68 23.09 7.16
N GLU A 157 -8.16 24.33 7.33
CA GLU A 157 -7.30 25.53 7.25
C GLU A 157 -6.51 25.73 8.56
N GLU A 158 -6.05 24.64 9.15
CA GLU A 158 -5.28 24.60 10.39
C GLU A 158 -4.02 23.76 10.17
N MET A 159 -2.94 24.10 10.86
CA MET A 159 -1.79 23.22 10.92
C MET A 159 -2.16 21.98 11.73
N SER A 160 -2.03 20.80 11.14
CA SER A 160 -2.27 19.54 11.82
C SER A 160 -0.99 18.70 11.87
N GLN A 161 -0.83 17.96 12.96
CA GLN A 161 0.29 17.05 13.10
C GLN A 161 0.25 15.96 12.03
N LEU A 162 -0.94 15.56 11.59
CA LEU A 162 -1.12 14.61 10.50
C LEU A 162 -0.51 15.12 9.19
N ASP A 163 -0.80 16.36 8.81
CA ASP A 163 -0.27 16.97 7.58
C ASP A 163 1.26 17.05 7.64
N ASP A 164 1.81 17.46 8.78
CA ASP A 164 3.25 17.60 8.98
C ASP A 164 3.96 16.24 8.93
N ILE A 165 3.43 15.22 9.59
CA ILE A 165 4.03 13.86 9.59
C ILE A 165 3.89 13.22 8.22
N THR A 166 2.73 13.30 7.57
CA THR A 166 2.54 12.77 6.21
C THR A 166 3.52 13.40 5.24
N ARG A 167 3.66 14.73 5.29
CA ARG A 167 4.63 15.45 4.46
C ARG A 167 6.07 15.08 4.81
N GLY A 168 6.37 14.97 6.09
CA GLY A 168 7.68 14.54 6.57
C GLY A 168 8.06 13.16 6.07
N MET A 169 7.17 12.18 6.18
CA MET A 169 7.38 10.81 5.69
C MET A 169 7.55 10.78 4.16
N PHE A 170 6.69 11.48 3.41
CA PHE A 170 6.80 11.56 1.96
C PHE A 170 8.16 12.14 1.52
N LEU A 171 8.53 13.30 2.04
CA LEU A 171 9.78 13.96 1.67
C LEU A 171 11.02 13.19 2.11
N ALA A 172 10.99 12.57 3.29
CA ALA A 172 12.07 11.73 3.78
C ALA A 172 12.23 10.47 2.92
N THR A 173 11.13 9.83 2.50
CA THR A 173 11.13 8.71 1.57
C THR A 173 11.78 9.11 0.24
N LYS A 174 11.37 10.25 -0.35
CA LYS A 174 11.94 10.77 -1.60
C LYS A 174 13.42 11.12 -1.49
N ALA A 175 13.86 11.60 -0.33
CA ALA A 175 15.25 11.90 -0.06
C ALA A 175 16.10 10.63 0.09
N MET A 176 15.54 9.59 0.71
CA MET A 176 16.20 8.29 0.90
C MET A 176 16.24 7.49 -0.39
N ASP A 177 15.12 7.44 -1.12
CA ASP A 177 14.98 6.70 -2.37
C ASP A 177 14.36 7.56 -3.49
N PRO A 178 15.18 8.21 -4.33
CA PRO A 178 14.69 8.97 -5.47
C PRO A 178 14.32 8.09 -6.67
N THR A 179 14.48 6.77 -6.59
CA THR A 179 14.34 5.83 -7.71
C THR A 179 12.97 5.20 -7.84
N ARG A 180 12.14 5.32 -6.79
CA ARG A 180 10.80 4.72 -6.72
C ARG A 180 9.73 5.80 -6.52
N PRO A 181 8.52 5.59 -7.08
CA PRO A 181 7.37 6.42 -6.75
C PRO A 181 6.94 6.24 -5.31
N VAL A 182 6.37 7.30 -4.75
CA VAL A 182 5.82 7.32 -3.40
C VAL A 182 4.35 7.72 -3.46
N LEU A 183 3.49 6.89 -2.86
CA LEU A 183 2.11 7.21 -2.53
C LEU A 183 2.11 7.82 -1.14
N ASP A 184 1.59 9.02 -0.96
CA ASP A 184 1.68 9.74 0.33
C ASP A 184 0.88 9.04 1.44
N THR A 185 -0.34 8.67 1.12
CA THR A 185 -1.26 7.95 2.01
C THR A 185 -2.18 7.13 1.15
N SER A 186 -2.31 5.84 1.43
CA SER A 186 -3.22 4.99 0.70
C SER A 186 -4.67 5.21 1.11
N GLY A 187 -5.54 5.39 0.14
CA GLY A 187 -6.98 5.58 0.31
C GLY A 187 -7.36 6.96 0.87
N TYR A 188 -8.50 7.07 1.37
CA TYR A 188 -9.34 8.15 1.92
C TYR A 188 -8.87 9.60 1.80
N SER A 189 -7.63 9.97 2.10
CA SER A 189 -7.25 11.39 2.07
C SER A 189 -5.79 11.63 1.70
N HIS A 190 -5.56 12.04 0.46
CA HIS A 190 -4.24 12.53 0.03
C HIS A 190 -3.94 13.89 0.64
N ARG A 191 -2.80 14.00 1.30
CA ARG A 191 -2.38 15.23 1.99
C ARG A 191 -1.33 16.01 1.19
N ILE A 192 -0.58 15.33 0.32
CA ILE A 192 0.56 15.88 -0.39
C ILE A 192 0.20 16.15 -1.83
N HIS A 193 0.26 17.42 -2.22
CA HIS A 193 -0.03 17.80 -3.60
C HIS A 193 0.98 17.19 -4.58
N GLU A 194 2.22 17.00 -4.14
CA GLU A 194 3.33 16.47 -4.90
C GLU A 194 3.37 14.93 -4.97
N THR A 195 2.42 14.20 -4.35
CA THR A 195 2.41 12.73 -4.40
C THR A 195 2.62 12.19 -5.81
N ASP A 196 3.46 11.16 -5.97
CA ASP A 196 3.80 10.61 -7.28
C ASP A 196 2.65 9.80 -7.89
N VAL A 197 1.81 9.23 -7.04
CA VAL A 197 0.66 8.39 -7.40
C VAL A 197 -0.55 8.88 -6.62
N TYR A 198 -1.71 8.77 -7.23
CA TYR A 198 -2.99 9.06 -6.58
C TYR A 198 -3.82 7.78 -6.53
N ASP A 199 -4.51 7.53 -5.43
CA ASP A 199 -5.24 6.29 -5.26
C ASP A 199 -6.64 6.45 -4.67
N CYS A 200 -7.34 5.34 -4.55
CA CYS A 200 -8.55 5.20 -3.76
C CYS A 200 -8.70 3.77 -3.23
N HIS A 201 -9.57 3.64 -2.22
CA HIS A 201 -10.16 2.37 -1.81
C HIS A 201 -11.61 2.31 -2.30
N ASP A 202 -11.95 1.34 -3.13
CA ASP A 202 -13.31 1.17 -3.63
C ASP A 202 -13.78 -0.27 -3.43
N TYR A 203 -14.55 -0.49 -2.40
CA TYR A 203 -15.10 -1.80 -2.06
C TYR A 203 -16.52 -2.04 -2.61
N THR A 204 -16.91 -1.28 -3.64
CA THR A 204 -18.16 -1.49 -4.36
C THR A 204 -18.21 -2.90 -4.93
N GLN A 205 -19.24 -3.68 -4.53
CA GLN A 205 -19.40 -5.07 -4.93
C GLN A 205 -20.25 -5.25 -6.20
N ASP A 206 -20.80 -4.18 -6.72
CA ASP A 206 -21.55 -4.14 -7.98
C ASP A 206 -20.57 -3.81 -9.11
N PRO A 207 -20.29 -4.72 -10.07
CA PRO A 207 -19.29 -4.51 -11.09
C PRO A 207 -19.60 -3.33 -12.04
N GLU A 208 -20.89 -3.07 -12.30
CA GLU A 208 -21.30 -1.96 -13.17
C GLU A 208 -21.01 -0.62 -12.50
N LYS A 209 -21.32 -0.50 -11.20
CA LYS A 209 -21.01 0.69 -10.43
C LYS A 209 -19.52 0.87 -10.21
N PHE A 210 -18.80 -0.23 -9.97
CA PHE A 210 -17.34 -0.18 -9.85
C PHE A 210 -16.72 0.34 -11.15
N ALA A 211 -17.15 -0.19 -12.32
CA ALA A 211 -16.71 0.30 -13.62
C ALA A 211 -17.09 1.76 -13.87
N GLU A 212 -18.29 2.19 -13.44
CA GLU A 212 -18.72 3.59 -13.52
C GLU A 212 -17.82 4.52 -12.73
N HIS A 213 -17.49 4.17 -11.46
CA HIS A 213 -16.61 4.94 -10.61
C HIS A 213 -15.25 5.23 -11.26
N HIS A 214 -14.72 4.27 -12.01
CA HIS A 214 -13.38 4.38 -12.61
C HIS A 214 -13.37 4.80 -14.07
N SER A 215 -14.55 4.99 -14.71
CA SER A 215 -14.66 5.33 -16.14
C SER A 215 -14.07 6.68 -16.49
N HIS A 216 -14.07 7.64 -15.57
CA HIS A 216 -13.66 9.03 -15.81
C HIS A 216 -12.19 9.34 -15.48
N VAL A 217 -11.39 8.36 -15.12
CA VAL A 217 -9.94 8.54 -14.86
C VAL A 217 -9.23 9.10 -16.11
N GLY A 218 -9.64 8.65 -17.31
CA GLY A 218 -9.12 9.14 -18.59
C GLY A 218 -9.31 10.63 -18.78
N GLU A 219 -10.42 11.17 -18.32
CA GLU A 219 -10.82 12.57 -18.42
C GLU A 219 -10.18 13.47 -17.33
N GLY A 220 -9.41 12.88 -16.41
CA GLY A 220 -8.80 13.61 -15.30
C GLY A 220 -9.70 13.78 -14.09
N ASN A 221 -10.78 13.01 -14.00
CA ASN A 221 -11.72 13.00 -12.89
C ASN A 221 -11.81 11.60 -12.27
N PRO A 222 -10.80 11.18 -11.50
CA PRO A 222 -10.79 9.87 -10.85
C PRO A 222 -11.83 9.81 -9.72
N TYR A 223 -12.30 8.61 -9.43
CA TYR A 223 -13.05 8.36 -8.20
C TYR A 223 -12.20 8.74 -6.98
N GLN A 224 -12.83 9.37 -6.01
CA GLN A 224 -12.23 9.77 -4.74
C GLN A 224 -13.12 9.32 -3.61
N ASN A 225 -12.50 8.83 -2.54
CA ASN A 225 -13.24 8.51 -1.35
C ASN A 225 -13.82 9.80 -0.73
N GLU A 226 -15.13 9.84 -0.62
CA GLU A 226 -15.84 10.94 0.05
C GLU A 226 -16.46 10.42 1.36
N TRP A 227 -15.99 10.96 2.47
CA TRP A 227 -16.62 10.70 3.77
C TRP A 227 -17.54 11.85 4.14
N LYS A 228 -18.78 11.52 4.42
CA LYS A 228 -19.70 12.46 5.04
C LYS A 228 -19.56 12.34 6.55
N VAL A 229 -18.71 13.15 7.15
CA VAL A 229 -18.65 13.25 8.61
C VAL A 229 -19.58 14.36 9.05
N GLU A 230 -20.64 14.01 9.74
CA GLU A 230 -21.51 14.97 10.41
C GLU A 230 -20.96 15.25 11.82
N GLY A 231 -20.75 16.50 12.16
CA GLY A 231 -20.33 16.89 13.49
C GLY A 231 -20.31 18.39 13.72
N PRO A 232 -20.47 18.84 14.99
CA PRO A 232 -20.56 20.25 15.34
C PRO A 232 -19.29 21.06 15.05
N HIS A 233 -18.12 20.39 14.99
CA HIS A 233 -16.82 21.00 14.67
C HIS A 233 -16.60 21.18 13.16
N LEU A 234 -17.53 20.73 12.33
CA LEU A 234 -17.52 20.92 10.88
C LEU A 234 -18.40 22.12 10.46
N ARG A 235 -18.53 23.05 11.35
CA ARG A 235 -19.24 24.30 11.13
C ARG A 235 -18.31 25.48 11.38
N ASP A 236 -18.47 26.52 10.57
CA ASP A 236 -17.77 27.79 10.82
C ASP A 236 -18.32 28.47 12.11
N TYR A 237 -17.67 29.56 12.49
CA TYR A 237 -18.09 30.35 13.67
C TYR A 237 -19.52 30.94 13.58
N ARG A 238 -20.14 30.88 12.39
CA ARG A 238 -21.56 31.27 12.17
C ARG A 238 -22.50 30.07 12.16
N GLY A 239 -21.99 28.87 12.47
CA GLY A 239 -22.76 27.63 12.48
C GLY A 239 -23.06 27.05 11.08
N ARG A 240 -22.46 27.56 10.00
CA ARG A 240 -22.66 27.06 8.63
C ARG A 240 -21.79 25.83 8.39
N PRO A 241 -22.29 24.79 7.69
CA PRO A 241 -21.48 23.64 7.32
C PRO A 241 -20.21 24.07 6.56
N LEU A 242 -19.06 23.61 7.01
CA LEU A 242 -17.82 23.74 6.25
C LEU A 242 -17.85 22.72 5.12
N LYS A 243 -17.48 23.15 3.91
CA LYS A 243 -17.29 22.25 2.79
C LYS A 243 -16.02 21.45 3.08
N GLN A 244 -16.20 20.16 3.31
CA GLN A 244 -15.08 19.27 3.60
C GLN A 244 -14.32 18.95 2.31
N ARG A 245 -13.02 19.02 2.38
CA ARG A 245 -12.11 18.52 1.39
C ARG A 245 -11.28 17.42 2.05
N TRP A 246 -11.32 16.23 1.50
CA TRP A 246 -10.60 15.08 2.05
C TRP A 246 -9.23 14.89 1.44
N SER A 247 -9.10 15.19 0.16
CA SER A 247 -7.86 14.99 -0.58
C SER A 247 -7.40 16.25 -1.28
N THR A 248 -6.10 16.37 -1.49
CA THR A 248 -5.55 17.32 -2.47
C THR A 248 -6.05 16.97 -3.87
N SER A 249 -6.06 17.96 -4.77
CA SER A 249 -6.58 17.74 -6.13
C SER A 249 -5.70 16.79 -6.94
N TYR A 250 -6.33 15.90 -7.69
CA TYR A 250 -5.66 15.07 -8.70
C TYR A 250 -5.00 15.96 -9.78
N ARG A 251 -3.81 15.59 -10.23
CA ARG A 251 -3.00 16.36 -11.18
C ARG A 251 -2.69 15.61 -12.48
N GLY A 252 -3.27 14.43 -12.69
CA GLY A 252 -2.99 13.60 -13.85
C GLY A 252 -1.85 12.59 -13.67
N GLN A 253 -1.36 12.39 -12.44
CA GLN A 253 -0.42 11.33 -12.09
C GLN A 253 -1.05 9.94 -12.27
N PRO A 254 -0.27 8.84 -12.24
CA PRO A 254 -0.84 7.50 -12.24
C PRO A 254 -1.89 7.33 -11.15
N TYR A 255 -2.97 6.64 -11.51
CA TYR A 255 -4.06 6.35 -10.60
C TYR A 255 -4.07 4.87 -10.25
N PHE A 256 -4.26 4.58 -8.97
CA PHE A 256 -4.17 3.26 -8.39
C PHE A 256 -5.43 2.96 -7.58
N VAL A 257 -6.16 1.92 -7.91
CA VAL A 257 -7.19 1.38 -7.00
C VAL A 257 -6.45 0.44 -6.07
N SER A 258 -5.97 0.99 -4.96
CA SER A 258 -5.05 0.31 -4.06
C SER A 258 -5.72 -0.70 -3.15
N GLU A 259 -7.04 -0.59 -2.98
CA GLU A 259 -7.87 -1.59 -2.33
C GLU A 259 -9.22 -1.71 -3.01
N PHE A 260 -9.61 -2.93 -3.36
CA PHE A 260 -10.92 -3.25 -3.90
C PHE A 260 -11.27 -4.73 -3.66
N GLY A 261 -12.47 -5.15 -4.03
CA GLY A 261 -12.92 -6.51 -3.85
C GLY A 261 -13.23 -6.82 -2.39
N GLY A 262 -12.33 -7.51 -1.71
CA GLY A 262 -12.49 -7.87 -0.29
C GLY A 262 -13.74 -8.72 -0.04
N ILE A 263 -14.05 -9.63 -0.98
CA ILE A 263 -15.22 -10.50 -0.91
C ILE A 263 -15.10 -11.37 0.35
N TRP A 264 -16.12 -11.32 1.17
CA TRP A 264 -16.17 -12.10 2.39
C TRP A 264 -16.23 -13.59 2.09
N TRP A 265 -15.17 -14.34 2.40
CA TRP A 265 -15.13 -15.78 2.25
C TRP A 265 -14.40 -16.44 3.42
N ASN A 266 -15.15 -17.17 4.23
CA ASN A 266 -14.61 -18.08 5.22
C ASN A 266 -15.60 -19.25 5.40
N PRO A 267 -15.40 -20.38 4.72
CA PRO A 267 -16.33 -21.51 4.76
C PRO A 267 -16.35 -22.23 6.12
N GLU A 268 -15.31 -22.10 6.92
CA GLU A 268 -15.17 -22.76 8.22
C GLU A 268 -15.67 -21.92 9.40
N ASP A 269 -16.08 -20.67 9.12
CA ASP A 269 -16.57 -19.76 10.16
C ASP A 269 -18.05 -20.06 10.51
N GLU A 270 -18.24 -20.98 11.45
CA GLU A 270 -19.56 -21.34 11.99
C GLU A 270 -20.20 -20.18 12.79
N HIS A 271 -19.39 -19.31 13.39
CA HIS A 271 -19.84 -18.23 14.27
C HIS A 271 -20.02 -16.90 13.55
N ARG A 272 -19.63 -16.79 12.28
CA ARG A 272 -19.65 -15.55 11.48
C ARG A 272 -18.83 -14.40 12.07
N ASP A 273 -17.73 -14.75 12.72
CA ASP A 273 -16.82 -13.77 13.32
C ASP A 273 -15.89 -13.10 12.29
N SER A 274 -15.76 -13.71 11.10
CA SER A 274 -15.06 -13.12 9.97
C SER A 274 -15.90 -12.03 9.28
N TRP A 275 -15.24 -11.13 8.58
CA TRP A 275 -15.89 -10.03 7.87
C TRP A 275 -15.37 -9.89 6.44
N GLY A 276 -16.09 -9.11 5.64
CA GLY A 276 -15.74 -8.75 4.28
C GLY A 276 -16.80 -7.81 3.72
N TYR A 277 -16.62 -7.40 2.47
CA TYR A 277 -17.52 -6.46 1.82
C TYR A 277 -18.64 -7.17 1.06
N GLY A 278 -19.83 -6.57 1.11
CA GLY A 278 -21.05 -7.12 0.53
C GLY A 278 -21.64 -8.30 1.31
N GLU A 279 -22.56 -9.02 0.67
CA GLU A 279 -23.14 -10.21 1.26
C GLU A 279 -22.17 -11.39 1.18
N ARG A 280 -22.20 -12.27 2.19
CA ARG A 280 -21.40 -13.50 2.19
C ARG A 280 -21.83 -14.40 1.05
N PRO A 281 -20.93 -14.87 0.17
CA PRO A 281 -21.23 -15.87 -0.84
C PRO A 281 -21.79 -17.15 -0.21
N LYS A 282 -22.77 -17.76 -0.84
CA LYS A 282 -23.44 -18.98 -0.34
C LYS A 282 -22.59 -20.23 -0.55
N ASN A 283 -21.74 -20.19 -1.56
CA ASN A 283 -20.87 -21.29 -1.98
C ASN A 283 -19.66 -20.74 -2.74
N ILE A 284 -18.73 -21.64 -3.08
CA ILE A 284 -17.50 -21.27 -3.78
C ILE A 284 -17.76 -20.78 -5.20
N GLU A 285 -18.79 -21.29 -5.87
CA GLU A 285 -19.16 -20.87 -7.22
C GLU A 285 -19.63 -19.41 -7.24
N GLU A 286 -20.41 -18.98 -6.24
CA GLU A 286 -20.81 -17.57 -6.08
C GLU A 286 -19.62 -16.69 -5.78
N PHE A 287 -18.65 -17.17 -4.96
CA PHE A 287 -17.41 -16.45 -4.71
C PHE A 287 -16.63 -16.22 -6.01
N TYR A 288 -16.43 -17.28 -6.82
CA TYR A 288 -15.72 -17.16 -8.09
C TYR A 288 -16.44 -16.26 -9.09
N ASP A 289 -17.76 -16.38 -9.20
CA ASP A 289 -18.56 -15.51 -10.08
C ASP A 289 -18.38 -14.02 -9.73
N ARG A 290 -18.36 -13.70 -8.45
CA ARG A 290 -18.13 -12.32 -7.98
C ARG A 290 -16.67 -11.88 -8.17
N PHE A 291 -15.73 -12.75 -7.91
CA PHE A 291 -14.30 -12.47 -8.11
C PHE A 291 -13.97 -12.20 -9.59
N GLU A 292 -14.55 -12.97 -10.50
CA GLU A 292 -14.33 -12.82 -11.96
C GLU A 292 -15.00 -11.55 -12.53
N LYS A 293 -16.02 -11.03 -11.88
CA LYS A 293 -16.76 -9.85 -12.37
C LYS A 293 -16.20 -8.53 -11.90
N LEU A 294 -15.50 -8.51 -10.77
CA LEU A 294 -14.84 -7.33 -10.25
C LEU A 294 -13.42 -7.19 -10.81
#